data_52651385d18b6bde8dfb6aafc5be01fb
#
_entry.id   52651385d18b6bde8dfb6aafc5be01fb
#
_cell.length_a   1.000
_cell.length_b   1.000
_cell.length_c   1.000
_cell.angle_alpha   90.00
_cell.angle_beta   90.00
_cell.angle_gamma   90.00
#
_symmetry.space_group_name_H-M   'P 1'
#
loop_
_entity.id
_entity.type
_entity.pdbx_description
1 polymer ?
#
loop_
_entity_poly.entity_id
_entity_poly.type
_entity_poly.pdbx_seq_one_letter_code
_entity_poly.pdbx_strand_id
1 'polypeptide(L)'
;MPLNFAMSAMNAGEFLLWAVLAYFFWSKGLHRRFPAMGYYLTLRAISTPILMFVLHEQSQPWGQDRHVILGKIYYFGFFATYLAAVVLLFFICIEVFRSALAAFPGITKLAIVIFRWAAVVSVIVSLSSINYTNRGLHIIADVSYGLMHSVSVLELCLLAFLCLSMNALRLTVRDLSFGIALGFGVLSSGDFILASWISRVVSHNDPVQFIYESLILATLSIWMVYCILPEPVRKPILMPANSTIYRWNEIASALGHTGTRVAVQHPANSFFLSDVERVVERVLARNMKGRESET
;
A
#
# COMPACT_ATOMS: atom_id res chain seq x y z
N MET A 1 8.01 -37.44 -5.75
CA MET A 1 7.63 -37.25 -7.18
C MET A 1 6.32 -36.47 -7.38
N PRO A 2 5.18 -36.71 -6.70
CA PRO A 2 3.96 -35.89 -6.91
C PRO A 2 4.11 -34.43 -6.48
N LEU A 3 4.90 -34.14 -5.46
CA LEU A 3 5.11 -32.79 -4.95
C LEU A 3 5.83 -31.89 -5.97
N ASN A 4 6.86 -32.43 -6.66
CA ASN A 4 7.62 -31.69 -7.68
C ASN A 4 6.75 -31.35 -8.91
N PHE A 5 5.82 -32.23 -9.27
CA PHE A 5 4.87 -31.95 -10.35
C PHE A 5 3.88 -30.85 -9.96
N ALA A 6 3.34 -30.91 -8.72
CA ALA A 6 2.43 -29.89 -8.21
C ALA A 6 3.12 -28.51 -8.15
N MET A 7 4.35 -28.44 -7.65
CA MET A 7 5.15 -27.22 -7.61
C MET A 7 5.39 -26.65 -9.02
N SER A 8 5.76 -27.50 -9.99
CA SER A 8 5.95 -27.07 -11.37
C SER A 8 4.66 -26.54 -12.00
N ALA A 9 3.53 -27.17 -11.71
CA ALA A 9 2.23 -26.72 -12.18
C ALA A 9 1.82 -25.37 -11.55
N MET A 10 2.11 -25.19 -10.26
CA MET A 10 1.85 -23.92 -9.54
C MET A 10 2.70 -22.78 -10.10
N ASN A 11 3.99 -22.99 -10.31
CA ASN A 11 4.89 -21.99 -10.92
C ASN A 11 4.44 -21.61 -12.34
N ALA A 12 4.00 -22.58 -13.15
CA ALA A 12 3.43 -22.28 -14.47
C ALA A 12 2.10 -21.49 -14.38
N GLY A 13 1.26 -21.85 -13.41
CA GLY A 13 0.01 -21.14 -13.13
C GLY A 13 0.26 -19.71 -12.65
N GLU A 14 1.23 -19.51 -11.77
CA GLU A 14 1.67 -18.19 -11.29
C GLU A 14 2.09 -17.30 -12.47
N PHE A 15 2.97 -17.81 -13.32
CA PHE A 15 3.43 -17.06 -14.51
C PHE A 15 2.27 -16.65 -15.43
N LEU A 16 1.37 -17.60 -15.73
CA LEU A 16 0.20 -17.31 -16.56
C LEU A 16 -0.70 -16.25 -15.92
N LEU A 17 -0.95 -16.36 -14.63
CA LEU A 17 -1.77 -15.38 -13.91
C LEU A 17 -1.13 -13.99 -13.90
N TRP A 18 0.19 -13.87 -13.70
CA TRP A 18 0.89 -12.58 -13.81
C TRP A 18 0.72 -11.96 -15.19
N ALA A 19 0.93 -12.73 -16.25
CA ALA A 19 0.81 -12.26 -17.62
C ALA A 19 -0.63 -11.84 -17.97
N VAL A 20 -1.59 -12.68 -17.64
CA VAL A 20 -3.02 -12.43 -17.90
C VAL A 20 -3.50 -11.23 -17.10
N LEU A 21 -3.14 -11.13 -15.83
CA LEU A 21 -3.52 -10.01 -14.97
C LEU A 21 -2.92 -8.69 -15.46
N ALA A 22 -1.65 -8.67 -15.85
CA ALA A 22 -1.00 -7.51 -16.45
C ALA A 22 -1.74 -7.10 -17.73
N TYR A 23 -2.04 -8.05 -18.62
CA TYR A 23 -2.78 -7.78 -19.85
C TYR A 23 -4.17 -7.18 -19.58
N PHE A 24 -4.98 -7.77 -18.68
CA PHE A 24 -6.29 -7.24 -18.33
C PHE A 24 -6.22 -5.86 -17.69
N PHE A 25 -5.23 -5.62 -16.83
CA PHE A 25 -5.05 -4.34 -16.16
C PHE A 25 -4.75 -3.21 -17.16
N TRP A 26 -3.92 -3.49 -18.16
CA TRP A 26 -3.61 -2.55 -19.23
C TRP A 26 -4.77 -2.39 -20.23
N SER A 27 -5.41 -3.47 -20.66
CA SER A 27 -6.51 -3.45 -21.64
C SER A 27 -7.74 -2.71 -21.10
N LYS A 28 -8.05 -2.83 -19.82
CA LYS A 28 -9.14 -2.09 -19.16
C LYS A 28 -8.79 -0.65 -18.80
N GLY A 29 -7.56 -0.20 -19.06
CA GLY A 29 -7.11 1.16 -18.75
C GLY A 29 -6.98 1.45 -17.26
N LEU A 30 -6.97 0.43 -16.38
CA LEU A 30 -6.84 0.57 -14.93
C LEU A 30 -5.51 1.19 -14.51
N HIS A 31 -4.46 1.03 -15.34
CA HIS A 31 -3.16 1.66 -15.17
C HIS A 31 -3.22 3.21 -15.12
N ARG A 32 -4.26 3.83 -15.68
CA ARG A 32 -4.44 5.29 -15.58
C ARG A 32 -4.83 5.73 -14.17
N ARG A 33 -5.48 4.86 -13.42
CA ARG A 33 -5.91 5.13 -12.04
C ARG A 33 -4.89 4.64 -11.03
N PHE A 34 -4.26 3.50 -11.31
CA PHE A 34 -3.26 2.86 -10.48
C PHE A 34 -2.00 2.56 -11.30
N PRO A 35 -1.22 3.60 -11.68
CA PRO A 35 -0.04 3.43 -12.51
C PRO A 35 1.02 2.54 -11.84
N ALA A 36 1.30 2.70 -10.55
CA ALA A 36 2.30 1.89 -9.87
C ALA A 36 1.91 0.41 -9.84
N MET A 37 0.62 0.08 -9.65
CA MET A 37 0.13 -1.30 -9.75
C MET A 37 0.34 -1.86 -11.16
N GLY A 38 0.05 -1.07 -12.21
CA GLY A 38 0.31 -1.46 -13.59
C GLY A 38 1.78 -1.79 -13.85
N TYR A 39 2.69 -0.93 -13.40
CA TYR A 39 4.13 -1.16 -13.52
C TYR A 39 4.61 -2.37 -12.69
N TYR A 40 4.06 -2.58 -11.51
CA TYR A 40 4.37 -3.73 -10.66
C TYR A 40 3.98 -5.05 -11.35
N LEU A 41 2.75 -5.13 -11.88
CA LEU A 41 2.28 -6.31 -12.62
C LEU A 41 3.15 -6.59 -13.83
N THR A 42 3.52 -5.55 -14.59
CA THR A 42 4.38 -5.66 -15.76
C THR A 42 5.79 -6.11 -15.38
N LEU A 43 6.35 -5.53 -14.31
CA LEU A 43 7.66 -5.91 -13.79
C LEU A 43 7.66 -7.40 -13.42
N ARG A 44 6.66 -7.89 -12.69
CA ARG A 44 6.53 -9.30 -12.31
C ARG A 44 6.34 -10.21 -13.52
N ALA A 45 5.47 -9.85 -14.46
CA ALA A 45 5.21 -10.62 -15.67
C ALA A 45 6.45 -10.77 -16.55
N ILE A 46 7.36 -9.78 -16.57
CA ILE A 46 8.60 -9.81 -17.36
C ILE A 46 9.74 -10.46 -16.58
N SER A 47 9.91 -10.12 -15.30
CA SER A 47 11.05 -10.59 -14.51
C SER A 47 11.00 -12.08 -14.21
N THR A 48 9.79 -12.62 -13.95
CA THR A 48 9.62 -14.04 -13.61
C THR A 48 10.15 -14.97 -14.71
N PRO A 49 9.74 -14.85 -16.00
CA PRO A 49 10.26 -15.73 -17.04
C PRO A 49 11.75 -15.52 -17.32
N ILE A 50 12.26 -14.28 -17.22
CA ILE A 50 13.68 -14.00 -17.42
C ILE A 50 14.51 -14.70 -16.34
N LEU A 51 14.14 -14.58 -15.08
CA LEU A 51 14.84 -15.22 -13.97
C LEU A 51 14.73 -16.75 -14.04
N MET A 52 13.58 -17.29 -14.41
CA MET A 52 13.38 -18.73 -14.63
C MET A 52 14.28 -19.24 -15.78
N PHE A 53 14.37 -18.49 -16.88
CA PHE A 53 15.25 -18.84 -17.99
C PHE A 53 16.72 -18.86 -17.57
N VAL A 54 17.21 -17.84 -16.85
CA VAL A 54 18.57 -17.79 -16.32
C VAL A 54 18.84 -18.96 -15.37
N LEU A 55 17.90 -19.29 -14.51
CA LEU A 55 17.99 -20.42 -13.58
C LEU A 55 18.03 -21.76 -14.32
N HIS A 56 17.22 -21.92 -15.38
CA HIS A 56 17.21 -23.10 -16.22
C HIS A 56 18.57 -23.27 -16.93
N GLU A 57 19.11 -22.22 -17.53
CA GLU A 57 20.45 -22.22 -18.15
C GLU A 57 21.55 -22.55 -17.14
N GLN A 58 21.44 -22.07 -15.91
CA GLN A 58 22.37 -22.40 -14.82
C GLN A 58 22.34 -23.89 -14.45
N SER A 59 21.17 -24.56 -14.57
CA SER A 59 21.03 -25.98 -14.25
C SER A 59 21.62 -26.93 -15.30
N GLN A 60 21.98 -26.41 -16.49
CA GLN A 60 22.62 -27.19 -17.57
C GLN A 60 24.08 -27.48 -17.27
N PRO A 61 24.67 -28.60 -17.78
CA PRO A 61 26.04 -29.00 -17.52
C PRO A 61 27.05 -28.16 -18.32
N TRP A 62 27.06 -26.86 -18.10
CA TRP A 62 28.01 -25.94 -18.68
C TRP A 62 29.33 -25.93 -17.89
N GLY A 63 30.39 -25.45 -18.51
CA GLY A 63 31.67 -25.28 -17.80
C GLY A 63 31.57 -24.36 -16.59
N GLN A 64 32.47 -24.57 -15.61
CA GLN A 64 32.43 -23.91 -14.29
C GLN A 64 32.39 -22.36 -14.37
N ASP A 65 33.05 -21.76 -15.36
CA ASP A 65 33.04 -20.30 -15.54
C ASP A 65 31.67 -19.75 -15.91
N ARG A 66 30.90 -20.46 -16.75
CA ARG A 66 29.53 -20.06 -17.10
C ARG A 66 28.60 -20.15 -15.92
N HIS A 67 28.73 -21.19 -15.10
CA HIS A 67 27.92 -21.31 -13.87
C HIS A 67 28.12 -20.13 -12.93
N VAL A 68 29.35 -19.66 -12.75
CA VAL A 68 29.66 -18.51 -11.89
C VAL A 68 29.08 -17.22 -12.48
N ILE A 69 29.19 -17.03 -13.80
CA ILE A 69 28.62 -15.83 -14.46
C ILE A 69 27.10 -15.83 -14.39
N LEU A 70 26.45 -16.96 -14.74
CA LEU A 70 24.97 -17.07 -14.67
C LEU A 70 24.44 -16.90 -13.25
N GLY A 71 25.13 -17.45 -12.25
CA GLY A 71 24.81 -17.26 -10.85
C GLY A 71 24.86 -15.79 -10.40
N LYS A 72 25.88 -15.04 -10.86
CA LYS A 72 25.96 -13.58 -10.60
C LYS A 72 24.85 -12.83 -11.32
N ILE A 73 24.57 -13.14 -12.58
CA ILE A 73 23.47 -12.51 -13.35
C ILE A 73 22.12 -12.76 -12.66
N TYR A 74 21.86 -14.01 -12.25
CA TYR A 74 20.66 -14.35 -11.50
C TYR A 74 20.58 -13.57 -10.19
N TYR A 75 21.65 -13.54 -9.41
CA TYR A 75 21.70 -12.85 -8.12
C TYR A 75 21.40 -11.35 -8.27
N PHE A 76 22.13 -10.65 -9.14
CA PHE A 76 21.90 -9.22 -9.34
C PHE A 76 20.55 -8.92 -9.99
N GLY A 77 20.12 -9.74 -10.95
CA GLY A 77 18.80 -9.61 -11.59
C GLY A 77 17.67 -9.78 -10.58
N PHE A 78 17.77 -10.81 -9.72
CA PHE A 78 16.79 -11.05 -8.66
C PHE A 78 16.68 -9.88 -7.69
N PHE A 79 17.80 -9.42 -7.13
CA PHE A 79 17.75 -8.33 -6.15
C PHE A 79 17.40 -6.97 -6.78
N ALA A 80 17.78 -6.72 -8.03
CA ALA A 80 17.37 -5.51 -8.75
C ALA A 80 15.85 -5.47 -8.97
N THR A 81 15.26 -6.58 -9.45
CA THR A 81 13.81 -6.69 -9.63
C THR A 81 13.07 -6.66 -8.30
N TYR A 82 13.63 -7.26 -7.26
CA TYR A 82 13.06 -7.25 -5.92
C TYR A 82 13.03 -5.85 -5.32
N LEU A 83 14.12 -5.09 -5.40
CA LEU A 83 14.17 -3.69 -4.96
C LEU A 83 13.22 -2.80 -5.77
N ALA A 84 13.15 -3.00 -7.09
CA ALA A 84 12.19 -2.28 -7.92
C ALA A 84 10.76 -2.59 -7.51
N ALA A 85 10.44 -3.84 -7.18
CA ALA A 85 9.15 -4.25 -6.66
C ALA A 85 8.82 -3.55 -5.34
N VAL A 86 9.77 -3.51 -4.38
CA VAL A 86 9.60 -2.80 -3.08
C VAL A 86 9.25 -1.33 -3.29
N VAL A 87 9.95 -0.64 -4.19
CA VAL A 87 9.67 0.77 -4.51
C VAL A 87 8.27 0.92 -5.09
N LEU A 88 7.88 0.05 -6.02
CA LEU A 88 6.54 0.08 -6.62
C LEU A 88 5.44 -0.22 -5.59
N LEU A 89 5.65 -1.19 -4.70
CA LEU A 89 4.72 -1.51 -3.61
C LEU A 89 4.47 -0.30 -2.71
N PHE A 90 5.53 0.45 -2.38
CA PHE A 90 5.39 1.68 -1.64
C PHE A 90 4.51 2.72 -2.37
N PHE A 91 4.70 2.88 -3.68
CA PHE A 91 3.85 3.77 -4.48
C PHE A 91 2.41 3.25 -4.60
N ILE A 92 2.21 1.94 -4.68
CA ILE A 92 0.87 1.32 -4.69
C ILE A 92 0.13 1.64 -3.39
N CYS A 93 0.79 1.55 -2.23
CA CYS A 93 0.19 1.94 -0.96
C CYS A 93 -0.30 3.40 -0.99
N ILE A 94 0.50 4.32 -1.53
CA ILE A 94 0.11 5.74 -1.69
C ILE A 94 -1.08 5.88 -2.65
N GLU A 95 -1.09 5.16 -3.78
CA GLU A 95 -2.19 5.20 -4.75
C GLU A 95 -3.50 4.68 -4.17
N VAL A 96 -3.45 3.54 -3.49
CA VAL A 96 -4.62 2.96 -2.82
C VAL A 96 -5.16 3.90 -1.76
N PHE A 97 -4.28 4.45 -0.94
CA PHE A 97 -4.63 5.41 0.11
C PHE A 97 -5.29 6.67 -0.47
N ARG A 98 -4.68 7.24 -1.51
CA ARG A 98 -5.21 8.39 -2.24
C ARG A 98 -6.58 8.09 -2.88
N SER A 99 -6.73 6.91 -3.47
CA SER A 99 -8.00 6.49 -4.07
C SER A 99 -9.10 6.27 -3.03
N ALA A 100 -8.77 5.69 -1.88
CA ALA A 100 -9.70 5.47 -0.79
C ALA A 100 -10.20 6.79 -0.16
N LEU A 101 -9.29 7.75 0.04
CA LEU A 101 -9.58 9.05 0.64
C LEU A 101 -9.98 10.13 -0.38
N ALA A 102 -10.23 9.79 -1.64
CA ALA A 102 -10.54 10.76 -2.70
C ALA A 102 -11.71 11.69 -2.39
N ALA A 103 -12.66 11.24 -1.54
CA ALA A 103 -13.80 12.04 -1.10
C ALA A 103 -13.41 13.15 -0.08
N PHE A 104 -12.22 13.08 0.53
CA PHE A 104 -11.76 13.98 1.60
C PHE A 104 -10.40 14.58 1.28
N PRO A 105 -10.31 15.59 0.41
CA PRO A 105 -9.05 16.11 -0.11
C PRO A 105 -8.11 16.69 0.98
N GLY A 106 -8.66 17.27 2.05
CA GLY A 106 -7.88 17.76 3.19
C GLY A 106 -7.22 16.62 3.97
N ILE A 107 -8.02 15.63 4.34
CA ILE A 107 -7.53 14.44 5.06
C ILE A 107 -6.53 13.66 4.19
N THR A 108 -6.76 13.58 2.88
CA THR A 108 -5.85 12.89 1.95
C THR A 108 -4.45 13.50 1.96
N LYS A 109 -4.34 14.83 1.92
CA LYS A 109 -3.04 15.52 1.97
C LYS A 109 -2.29 15.22 3.27
N LEU A 110 -2.98 15.36 4.40
CA LEU A 110 -2.39 15.08 5.72
C LEU A 110 -1.98 13.60 5.84
N ALA A 111 -2.85 12.70 5.42
CA ALA A 111 -2.62 11.28 5.48
C ALA A 111 -1.44 10.82 4.61
N ILE A 112 -1.26 11.39 3.41
CA ILE A 112 -0.08 11.12 2.55
C ILE A 112 1.20 11.60 3.23
N VAL A 113 1.19 12.75 3.90
CA VAL A 113 2.35 13.24 4.64
C VAL A 113 2.71 12.29 5.78
N ILE A 114 1.72 11.89 6.59
CA ILE A 114 1.93 10.92 7.69
C ILE A 114 2.47 9.59 7.13
N PHE A 115 1.89 9.10 6.04
CA PHE A 115 2.31 7.85 5.40
C PHE A 115 3.75 7.93 4.89
N ARG A 116 4.15 9.05 4.28
CA ARG A 116 5.54 9.27 3.84
C ARG A 116 6.50 9.25 5.02
N TRP A 117 6.16 9.89 6.13
CA TRP A 117 6.97 9.86 7.34
C TRP A 117 7.05 8.45 7.94
N ALA A 118 5.93 7.74 8.03
CA ALA A 118 5.91 6.35 8.49
C ALA A 118 6.82 5.45 7.62
N ALA A 119 6.80 5.65 6.31
CA ALA A 119 7.66 4.92 5.40
C ALA A 119 9.15 5.25 5.58
N VAL A 120 9.49 6.53 5.73
CA VAL A 120 10.89 6.94 6.00
C VAL A 120 11.37 6.32 7.30
N VAL A 121 10.58 6.39 8.36
CA VAL A 121 10.91 5.76 9.65
C VAL A 121 11.06 4.25 9.50
N SER A 122 10.15 3.59 8.79
CA SER A 122 10.20 2.15 8.54
C SER A 122 11.49 1.74 7.81
N VAL A 123 11.88 2.50 6.78
CA VAL A 123 13.15 2.29 6.06
C VAL A 123 14.36 2.47 6.97
N ILE A 124 14.37 3.54 7.79
CA ILE A 124 15.48 3.79 8.73
C ILE A 124 15.60 2.65 9.74
N VAL A 125 14.48 2.19 10.31
CA VAL A 125 14.47 1.07 11.25
C VAL A 125 14.97 -0.21 10.59
N SER A 126 14.53 -0.50 9.37
CA SER A 126 15.01 -1.67 8.62
C SER A 126 16.50 -1.61 8.34
N LEU A 127 17.00 -0.46 7.90
CA LEU A 127 18.44 -0.29 7.63
C LEU A 127 19.28 -0.34 8.91
N SER A 128 18.74 0.12 10.05
CA SER A 128 19.44 0.06 11.33
C SER A 128 19.56 -1.36 11.90
N SER A 129 18.68 -2.26 11.51
CA SER A 129 18.71 -3.66 11.95
C SER A 129 19.73 -4.54 11.19
N ILE A 130 20.37 -3.99 10.14
CA ILE A 130 21.33 -4.74 9.32
C ILE A 130 22.65 -4.90 10.07
N ASN A 131 23.09 -6.16 10.20
CA ASN A 131 24.39 -6.48 10.77
C ASN A 131 25.49 -6.20 9.73
N TYR A 132 26.16 -5.06 9.85
CA TYR A 132 27.26 -4.66 8.95
C TYR A 132 28.54 -5.50 9.10
N THR A 133 28.55 -6.51 9.97
CA THR A 133 29.70 -7.41 10.18
C THR A 133 29.97 -8.31 8.97
N ASN A 134 28.94 -8.62 8.19
CA ASN A 134 29.06 -9.44 6.97
C ASN A 134 29.37 -8.54 5.74
N ARG A 135 30.66 -8.24 5.52
CA ARG A 135 31.10 -7.48 4.35
C ARG A 135 30.97 -8.35 3.08
N GLY A 136 30.17 -7.90 2.12
CA GLY A 136 30.07 -8.56 0.81
C GLY A 136 28.68 -8.47 0.16
N LEU A 137 28.41 -9.35 -0.78
CA LEU A 137 27.16 -9.43 -1.54
C LEU A 137 25.92 -9.66 -0.65
N HIS A 138 26.10 -10.26 0.52
CA HIS A 138 25.01 -10.50 1.50
C HIS A 138 24.32 -9.23 1.99
N ILE A 139 25.02 -8.08 1.99
CA ILE A 139 24.41 -6.79 2.40
C ILE A 139 23.23 -6.43 1.49
N ILE A 140 23.33 -6.68 0.18
CA ILE A 140 22.25 -6.39 -0.77
C ILE A 140 21.03 -7.24 -0.45
N ALA A 141 21.23 -8.51 -0.10
CA ALA A 141 20.16 -9.39 0.30
C ALA A 141 19.50 -8.91 1.60
N ASP A 142 20.28 -8.62 2.64
CA ASP A 142 19.80 -8.18 3.95
C ASP A 142 19.02 -6.86 3.83
N VAL A 143 19.53 -5.88 3.06
CA VAL A 143 18.84 -4.62 2.77
C VAL A 143 17.51 -4.89 2.06
N SER A 144 17.52 -5.73 1.03
CA SER A 144 16.34 -6.03 0.23
C SER A 144 15.25 -6.70 1.06
N TYR A 145 15.59 -7.68 1.87
CA TYR A 145 14.64 -8.37 2.75
C TYR A 145 14.12 -7.44 3.86
N GLY A 146 14.99 -6.63 4.46
CA GLY A 146 14.58 -5.64 5.47
C GLY A 146 13.60 -4.62 4.90
N LEU A 147 13.86 -4.08 3.71
CA LEU A 147 12.96 -3.15 3.03
C LEU A 147 11.62 -3.81 2.69
N MET A 148 11.63 -5.04 2.18
CA MET A 148 10.39 -5.76 1.89
C MET A 148 9.54 -5.98 3.14
N HIS A 149 10.16 -6.41 4.23
CA HIS A 149 9.48 -6.57 5.51
C HIS A 149 8.81 -5.26 5.98
N SER A 150 9.49 -4.13 5.81
CA SER A 150 8.93 -2.82 6.14
C SER A 150 7.71 -2.46 5.29
N VAL A 151 7.77 -2.76 3.99
CA VAL A 151 6.63 -2.53 3.08
C VAL A 151 5.47 -3.46 3.42
N SER A 152 5.73 -4.73 3.76
CA SER A 152 4.69 -5.68 4.19
C SER A 152 3.94 -5.19 5.43
N VAL A 153 4.65 -4.59 6.40
CA VAL A 153 4.00 -3.97 7.57
C VAL A 153 3.10 -2.80 7.14
N LEU A 154 3.57 -1.95 6.22
CA LEU A 154 2.77 -0.83 5.71
C LEU A 154 1.51 -1.31 4.96
N GLU A 155 1.61 -2.38 4.19
CA GLU A 155 0.48 -3.00 3.49
C GLU A 155 -0.56 -3.55 4.46
N LEU A 156 -0.13 -4.22 5.53
CA LEU A 156 -1.03 -4.68 6.59
C LEU A 156 -1.70 -3.51 7.33
N CYS A 157 -0.95 -2.46 7.65
CA CYS A 157 -1.50 -1.25 8.25
C CYS A 157 -2.51 -0.57 7.31
N LEU A 158 -2.23 -0.53 6.00
CA LEU A 158 -3.15 -0.01 4.99
C LEU A 158 -4.44 -0.80 4.94
N LEU A 159 -4.34 -2.14 4.88
CA LEU A 159 -5.52 -3.02 4.88
C LEU A 159 -6.34 -2.84 6.17
N ALA A 160 -5.69 -2.84 7.33
CA ALA A 160 -6.37 -2.60 8.61
C ALA A 160 -7.07 -1.23 8.64
N PHE A 161 -6.40 -0.18 8.17
CA PHE A 161 -6.99 1.15 8.03
C PHE A 161 -8.22 1.13 7.13
N LEU A 162 -8.16 0.50 5.96
CA LEU A 162 -9.29 0.41 5.03
C LEU A 162 -10.45 -0.36 5.66
N CYS A 163 -10.20 -1.49 6.32
CA CYS A 163 -11.23 -2.27 7.00
C CYS A 163 -11.92 -1.46 8.11
N LEU A 164 -11.17 -0.76 8.95
CA LEU A 164 -11.70 0.05 10.04
C LEU A 164 -12.47 1.28 9.54
N SER A 165 -12.00 1.88 8.44
CA SER A 165 -12.58 3.11 7.89
C SER A 165 -13.65 2.87 6.83
N MET A 166 -13.95 1.63 6.44
CA MET A 166 -14.92 1.30 5.39
C MET A 166 -16.27 2.01 5.57
N ASN A 167 -16.85 1.91 6.76
CA ASN A 167 -18.15 2.53 7.06
C ASN A 167 -18.07 4.05 6.99
N ALA A 168 -17.00 4.64 7.51
CA ALA A 168 -16.78 6.08 7.54
C ALA A 168 -16.54 6.67 6.14
N LEU A 169 -15.77 5.96 5.32
CA LEU A 169 -15.43 6.36 3.95
C LEU A 169 -16.47 5.89 2.92
N ARG A 170 -17.49 5.16 3.35
CA ARG A 170 -18.48 4.50 2.47
C ARG A 170 -17.86 3.71 1.33
N LEU A 171 -16.71 3.10 1.62
CA LEU A 171 -16.09 2.17 0.71
C LEU A 171 -16.89 0.89 0.64
N THR A 172 -17.02 0.34 -0.55
CA THR A 172 -17.64 -0.97 -0.74
C THR A 172 -16.55 -2.03 -0.86
N VAL A 173 -16.84 -3.23 -0.39
CA VAL A 173 -15.93 -4.39 -0.56
C VAL A 173 -15.61 -4.64 -2.05
N ARG A 174 -16.44 -4.12 -2.98
CA ARG A 174 -16.26 -4.28 -4.44
C ARG A 174 -15.36 -3.21 -5.07
N ASP A 175 -14.89 -2.23 -4.29
CA ASP A 175 -13.96 -1.21 -4.80
C ASP A 175 -12.60 -1.84 -5.14
N LEU A 176 -12.06 -1.50 -6.31
CA LEU A 176 -10.74 -2.00 -6.75
C LEU A 176 -9.62 -1.66 -5.76
N SER A 177 -9.68 -0.47 -5.14
CA SER A 177 -8.72 -0.07 -4.09
C SER A 177 -8.71 -1.04 -2.92
N PHE A 178 -9.90 -1.53 -2.51
CA PHE A 178 -10.02 -2.53 -1.46
C PHE A 178 -9.47 -3.88 -1.91
N GLY A 179 -9.77 -4.30 -3.15
CA GLY A 179 -9.26 -5.54 -3.71
C GLY A 179 -7.74 -5.58 -3.82
N ILE A 180 -7.12 -4.46 -4.23
CA ILE A 180 -5.65 -4.33 -4.28
C ILE A 180 -5.07 -4.47 -2.86
N ALA A 181 -5.61 -3.72 -1.89
CA ALA A 181 -5.14 -3.78 -0.51
C ALA A 181 -5.35 -5.17 0.13
N LEU A 182 -6.49 -5.82 -0.16
CA LEU A 182 -6.78 -7.16 0.34
C LEU A 182 -5.76 -8.19 -0.18
N GLY A 183 -5.46 -8.17 -1.47
CA GLY A 183 -4.46 -9.08 -2.04
C GLY A 183 -3.07 -8.87 -1.45
N PHE A 184 -2.61 -7.61 -1.33
CA PHE A 184 -1.34 -7.33 -0.67
C PHE A 184 -1.37 -7.70 0.80
N GLY A 185 -2.47 -7.47 1.51
CA GLY A 185 -2.62 -7.87 2.90
C GLY A 185 -2.52 -9.40 3.10
N VAL A 186 -3.08 -10.19 2.18
CA VAL A 186 -2.94 -11.65 2.19
C VAL A 186 -1.48 -12.04 1.96
N LEU A 187 -0.81 -11.47 0.97
CA LEU A 187 0.59 -11.74 0.65
C LEU A 187 1.49 -11.36 1.82
N SER A 188 1.35 -10.15 2.35
CA SER A 188 2.15 -9.63 3.47
C SER A 188 1.93 -10.42 4.76
N SER A 189 0.70 -10.91 5.00
CA SER A 189 0.43 -11.81 6.14
C SER A 189 1.20 -13.12 6.00
N GLY A 190 1.26 -13.66 4.78
CA GLY A 190 2.07 -14.83 4.46
C GLY A 190 3.55 -14.59 4.70
N ASP A 191 4.10 -13.50 4.17
CA ASP A 191 5.49 -13.11 4.35
C ASP A 191 5.87 -12.97 5.83
N PHE A 192 4.98 -12.35 6.62
CA PHE A 192 5.19 -12.15 8.05
C PHE A 192 5.19 -13.47 8.83
N ILE A 193 4.23 -14.36 8.54
CA ILE A 193 4.13 -15.68 9.17
C ILE A 193 5.34 -16.52 8.78
N LEU A 194 5.70 -16.55 7.49
CA LEU A 194 6.85 -17.29 7.00
C LEU A 194 8.17 -16.82 7.61
N ALA A 195 8.40 -15.51 7.63
CA ALA A 195 9.61 -14.93 8.22
C ALA A 195 9.75 -15.33 9.70
N SER A 196 8.63 -15.32 10.45
CA SER A 196 8.60 -15.74 11.85
C SER A 196 8.83 -17.23 12.04
N TRP A 197 8.42 -18.05 11.08
CA TRP A 197 8.59 -19.51 11.12
C TRP A 197 9.98 -19.96 10.67
N ILE A 198 10.46 -19.42 9.55
CA ILE A 198 11.78 -19.77 8.99
C ILE A 198 12.91 -19.38 9.94
N SER A 199 12.76 -18.31 10.72
CA SER A 199 13.75 -17.93 11.74
C SER A 199 13.91 -18.99 12.84
N ARG A 200 12.95 -19.90 13.01
CA ARG A 200 12.95 -20.97 14.00
C ARG A 200 13.29 -22.34 13.43
N VAL A 201 13.16 -22.55 12.13
CA VAL A 201 13.35 -23.86 11.48
C VAL A 201 14.30 -23.71 10.29
N VAL A 202 15.56 -24.10 10.50
CA VAL A 202 16.67 -24.01 9.52
C VAL A 202 16.52 -25.03 8.36
N SER A 203 15.42 -25.77 8.26
CA SER A 203 15.22 -26.78 7.22
C SER A 203 14.41 -26.21 6.05
N HIS A 204 14.93 -26.34 4.83
CA HIS A 204 14.19 -26.17 3.58
C HIS A 204 13.09 -27.23 3.50
N ASN A 205 11.95 -26.96 4.13
CA ASN A 205 10.83 -27.90 4.09
C ASN A 205 9.93 -27.56 2.90
N ASP A 206 9.84 -28.48 1.96
CA ASP A 206 8.92 -28.42 0.80
C ASP A 206 7.50 -27.93 1.12
N PRO A 207 6.86 -28.29 2.28
CA PRO A 207 5.51 -27.81 2.61
C PRO A 207 5.41 -26.30 2.83
N VAL A 208 6.46 -25.65 3.32
CA VAL A 208 6.46 -24.19 3.55
C VAL A 208 6.46 -23.44 2.22
N GLN A 209 7.25 -23.91 1.27
CA GLN A 209 7.27 -23.35 -0.08
C GLN A 209 5.92 -23.56 -0.79
N PHE A 210 5.29 -24.71 -0.62
CA PHE A 210 3.96 -24.97 -1.16
C PHE A 210 2.89 -24.04 -0.60
N ILE A 211 2.93 -23.74 0.69
CA ILE A 211 2.02 -22.76 1.32
C ILE A 211 2.25 -21.36 0.73
N TYR A 212 3.51 -20.95 0.56
CA TYR A 212 3.84 -19.63 0.02
C TYR A 212 3.35 -19.46 -1.43
N GLU A 213 3.60 -20.44 -2.28
CA GLU A 213 3.10 -20.45 -3.67
C GLU A 213 1.56 -20.42 -3.71
N SER A 214 0.91 -21.14 -2.79
CA SER A 214 -0.56 -21.13 -2.68
C SER A 214 -1.08 -19.71 -2.31
N LEU A 215 -0.39 -18.99 -1.44
CA LEU A 215 -0.73 -17.61 -1.07
C LEU A 215 -0.55 -16.64 -2.24
N ILE A 216 0.50 -16.80 -3.04
CA ILE A 216 0.70 -16.01 -4.25
C ILE A 216 -0.45 -16.25 -5.23
N LEU A 217 -0.79 -17.50 -5.51
CA LEU A 217 -1.90 -17.86 -6.40
C LEU A 217 -3.24 -17.33 -5.89
N ALA A 218 -3.49 -17.39 -4.58
CA ALA A 218 -4.69 -16.82 -3.96
C ALA A 218 -4.74 -15.30 -4.16
N THR A 219 -3.63 -14.60 -3.95
CA THR A 219 -3.51 -13.15 -4.16
C THR A 219 -3.78 -12.76 -5.61
N LEU A 220 -3.17 -13.46 -6.56
CA LEU A 220 -3.38 -13.22 -7.99
C LEU A 220 -4.83 -13.48 -8.40
N SER A 221 -5.46 -14.52 -7.83
CA SER A 221 -6.87 -14.83 -8.05
C SER A 221 -7.78 -13.73 -7.48
N ILE A 222 -7.49 -13.20 -6.31
CA ILE A 222 -8.20 -12.05 -5.73
C ILE A 222 -8.12 -10.86 -6.71
N TRP A 223 -6.93 -10.46 -7.12
CA TRP A 223 -6.77 -9.33 -8.05
C TRP A 223 -7.46 -9.57 -9.39
N MET A 224 -7.43 -10.81 -9.92
CA MET A 224 -8.14 -11.18 -11.14
C MET A 224 -9.64 -10.96 -11.00
N VAL A 225 -10.24 -11.43 -9.90
CA VAL A 225 -11.66 -11.23 -9.60
C VAL A 225 -12.00 -9.73 -9.57
N TYR A 226 -11.22 -8.92 -8.87
CA TYR A 226 -11.45 -7.47 -8.79
C TYR A 226 -11.22 -6.75 -10.12
N CYS A 227 -10.31 -7.23 -10.96
CA CYS A 227 -10.13 -6.68 -12.31
C CYS A 227 -11.30 -7.03 -13.25
N ILE A 228 -11.95 -8.17 -13.06
CA ILE A 228 -13.06 -8.61 -13.91
C ILE A 228 -14.37 -7.97 -13.48
N LEU A 229 -14.63 -7.87 -12.18
CA LEU A 229 -15.86 -7.31 -11.63
C LEU A 229 -16.01 -5.82 -11.99
N PRO A 230 -17.22 -5.40 -12.39
CA PRO A 230 -17.48 -3.98 -12.59
C PRO A 230 -17.46 -3.23 -11.25
N GLU A 231 -16.73 -2.11 -11.21
CA GLU A 231 -16.74 -1.24 -10.03
C GLU A 231 -18.13 -0.61 -9.84
N PRO A 232 -18.63 -0.60 -8.61
CA PRO A 232 -19.86 0.11 -8.28
C PRO A 232 -19.65 1.62 -8.44
N VAL A 233 -20.63 2.31 -9.02
CA VAL A 233 -20.59 3.76 -9.11
C VAL A 233 -20.61 4.35 -7.69
N ARG A 234 -19.53 5.04 -7.31
CA ARG A 234 -19.44 5.71 -6.01
C ARG A 234 -20.50 6.80 -5.93
N LYS A 235 -21.45 6.65 -5.02
CA LYS A 235 -22.43 7.70 -4.75
C LYS A 235 -21.73 8.88 -4.08
N PRO A 236 -22.07 10.13 -4.44
CA PRO A 236 -21.54 11.31 -3.78
C PRO A 236 -21.86 11.24 -2.27
N ILE A 237 -20.86 11.47 -1.45
CA ILE A 237 -21.02 11.43 0.00
C ILE A 237 -21.64 12.77 0.43
N LEU A 238 -22.95 12.80 0.63
CA LEU A 238 -23.62 13.92 1.27
C LEU A 238 -23.42 13.75 2.79
N MET A 239 -22.43 14.43 3.34
CA MET A 239 -22.21 14.44 4.78
C MET A 239 -22.89 15.64 5.42
N PRO A 240 -23.57 15.45 6.56
CA PRO A 240 -24.05 16.59 7.33
C PRO A 240 -22.86 17.42 7.82
N ALA A 241 -22.97 18.75 7.74
CA ALA A 241 -21.93 19.69 8.14
C ALA A 241 -21.43 19.50 9.58
N ASN A 242 -22.24 18.87 10.42
CA ASN A 242 -21.93 18.56 11.84
C ASN A 242 -21.11 17.27 12.02
N SER A 243 -20.77 16.53 10.94
CA SER A 243 -19.99 15.30 11.09
C SER A 243 -18.56 15.62 11.51
N THR A 244 -18.03 14.84 12.45
CA THR A 244 -16.64 14.97 12.93
C THR A 244 -15.64 14.87 11.77
N ILE A 245 -15.89 14.00 10.80
CA ILE A 245 -15.03 13.80 9.63
C ILE A 245 -15.01 15.05 8.74
N TYR A 246 -16.16 15.72 8.56
CA TYR A 246 -16.22 16.97 7.80
C TYR A 246 -15.37 18.05 8.46
N ARG A 247 -15.49 18.22 9.78
CA ARG A 247 -14.67 19.18 10.55
C ARG A 247 -13.19 18.89 10.44
N TRP A 248 -12.78 17.63 10.56
CA TRP A 248 -11.37 17.24 10.39
C TRP A 248 -10.86 17.48 8.99
N ASN A 249 -11.69 17.25 7.95
CA ASN A 249 -11.31 17.55 6.57
C ASN A 249 -11.13 19.07 6.36
N GLU A 250 -11.96 19.89 6.97
CA GLU A 250 -11.85 21.35 6.92
C GLU A 250 -10.59 21.85 7.64
N ILE A 251 -10.32 21.38 8.86
CA ILE A 251 -9.11 21.67 9.62
C ILE A 251 -7.85 21.22 8.83
N ALA A 252 -7.85 20.01 8.30
CA ALA A 252 -6.74 19.49 7.50
C ALA A 252 -6.54 20.28 6.19
N SER A 253 -7.61 20.76 5.58
CA SER A 253 -7.54 21.65 4.41
C SER A 253 -6.93 23.01 4.78
N ALA A 254 -7.28 23.58 5.92
CA ALA A 254 -6.73 24.83 6.42
C ALA A 254 -5.24 24.70 6.75
N LEU A 255 -4.82 23.61 7.39
CA LEU A 255 -3.41 23.31 7.68
C LEU A 255 -2.56 23.08 6.44
N GLY A 256 -3.15 22.53 5.38
CA GLY A 256 -2.46 22.29 4.09
C GLY A 256 -2.27 23.55 3.24
N HIS A 257 -2.84 24.70 3.64
CA HIS A 257 -2.68 25.99 2.98
C HIS A 257 -1.66 26.90 3.69
N THR A 258 -0.55 26.36 4.13
CA THR A 258 0.58 27.14 4.68
C THR A 258 1.39 27.85 3.58
N GLY A 259 0.72 28.50 2.68
CA GLY A 259 1.28 29.55 1.85
C GLY A 259 0.67 30.85 2.33
N THR A 260 1.47 31.75 2.89
CA THR A 260 1.29 33.14 3.25
C THR A 260 0.19 33.95 2.52
N ARG A 261 -1.00 33.43 2.42
CA ARG A 261 -2.21 34.20 2.26
C ARG A 261 -2.93 34.13 3.60
N VAL A 262 -2.46 34.98 4.51
CA VAL A 262 -3.31 35.55 5.53
C VAL A 262 -4.68 35.69 4.90
N ALA A 263 -5.65 35.12 5.53
CA ALA A 263 -7.05 35.16 5.22
C ALA A 263 -7.47 36.53 4.70
N VAL A 264 -7.41 36.69 3.39
CA VAL A 264 -8.22 37.66 2.71
C VAL A 264 -9.45 36.91 2.29
N GLN A 265 -10.46 37.01 3.17
CA GLN A 265 -11.87 36.87 2.86
C GLN A 265 -12.23 35.62 2.02
N HIS A 266 -12.16 34.45 2.66
CA HIS A 266 -13.35 33.64 2.55
C HIS A 266 -14.37 34.30 3.50
N PRO A 267 -15.64 34.46 3.10
CA PRO A 267 -16.69 34.70 4.08
C PRO A 267 -16.56 33.52 5.03
N ALA A 268 -15.91 33.75 6.17
CA ALA A 268 -15.92 32.83 7.29
C ALA A 268 -17.39 32.47 7.38
N ASN A 269 -17.66 31.18 7.12
CA ASN A 269 -19.01 30.69 7.19
C ASN A 269 -19.50 31.26 8.51
N SER A 270 -20.46 32.15 8.41
CA SER A 270 -21.00 33.04 9.41
C SER A 270 -21.48 32.32 10.67
N PHE A 271 -21.38 31.00 10.72
CA PHE A 271 -21.83 30.19 11.83
C PHE A 271 -20.98 30.33 13.09
N PHE A 272 -19.63 30.36 12.97
CA PHE A 272 -18.81 30.47 14.17
C PHE A 272 -18.78 31.92 14.68
N LEU A 273 -18.69 32.90 13.78
CA LEU A 273 -18.79 34.30 14.12
C LEU A 273 -20.18 34.67 14.58
N SER A 274 -21.23 34.16 13.93
CA SER A 274 -22.64 34.42 14.37
C SER A 274 -22.99 33.74 15.69
N ASP A 275 -22.40 32.56 16.00
CA ASP A 275 -22.60 31.94 17.31
C ASP A 275 -21.83 32.70 18.41
N VAL A 276 -20.62 33.17 18.14
CA VAL A 276 -19.86 34.01 19.08
C VAL A 276 -20.54 35.37 19.25
N GLU A 277 -20.97 35.99 18.15
CA GLU A 277 -21.67 37.25 18.18
C GLU A 277 -23.00 37.14 18.96
N ARG A 278 -23.77 36.08 18.76
CA ARG A 278 -25.00 35.79 19.49
C ARG A 278 -24.78 35.49 20.98
N VAL A 279 -23.65 34.86 21.31
CA VAL A 279 -23.28 34.64 22.73
C VAL A 279 -22.84 35.94 23.37
N VAL A 280 -22.07 36.78 22.69
CA VAL A 280 -21.62 38.10 23.18
C VAL A 280 -22.82 39.03 23.34
N GLU A 281 -23.73 39.09 22.36
CA GLU A 281 -24.97 39.89 22.49
C GLU A 281 -25.84 39.43 23.68
N ARG A 282 -25.96 38.10 23.89
CA ARG A 282 -26.74 37.56 25.02
C ARG A 282 -26.10 37.90 26.35
N VAL A 283 -24.78 37.91 26.46
CA VAL A 283 -24.04 38.29 27.67
C VAL A 283 -24.17 39.79 27.92
N LEU A 284 -24.05 40.63 26.90
CA LEU A 284 -24.23 42.08 27.00
C LEU A 284 -25.65 42.45 27.38
N ALA A 285 -26.65 41.83 26.77
CA ALA A 285 -28.07 42.07 27.10
C ALA A 285 -28.39 41.65 28.55
N ARG A 286 -27.75 40.62 29.07
CA ARG A 286 -27.92 40.17 30.46
C ARG A 286 -27.25 41.13 31.44
N ASN A 287 -26.07 41.68 31.10
CA ASN A 287 -25.37 42.65 31.94
C ASN A 287 -26.11 44.02 31.96
N MET A 288 -26.74 44.43 30.85
CA MET A 288 -27.52 45.68 30.81
C MET A 288 -28.80 45.58 31.66
N LYS A 289 -29.51 44.42 31.60
CA LYS A 289 -30.71 44.19 32.44
C LYS A 289 -30.37 44.11 33.94
N GLY A 290 -29.19 43.63 34.32
CA GLY A 290 -28.73 43.62 35.72
C GLY A 290 -28.46 45.01 36.28
N ARG A 291 -28.07 45.94 35.40
CA ARG A 291 -27.71 47.32 35.78
C ARG A 291 -28.98 48.22 35.92
N GLU A 292 -30.06 47.92 35.18
CA GLU A 292 -31.33 48.64 35.30
C GLU A 292 -32.17 48.22 36.54
N SER A 293 -31.84 47.09 37.18
CA SER A 293 -32.49 46.62 38.39
C SER A 293 -31.82 47.10 39.67
N GLU A 294 -30.69 47.81 39.61
CA GLU A 294 -29.96 48.39 40.77
C GLU A 294 -30.11 49.89 40.85
N THR A 295 -30.90 50.57 39.99
CA THR A 295 -31.31 51.98 40.07
C THR A 295 -32.77 52.08 40.45
#